data_b9538adaf30174db9b117b54a7be5db6
#
_entry.id   b9538adaf30174db9b117b54a7be5db6
#
_cell.length_a   1.000
_cell.length_b   1.000
_cell.length_c   1.000
_cell.angle_alpha   90.00
_cell.angle_beta   90.00
_cell.angle_gamma   90.00
#
_symmetry.space_group_name_H-M   'P 1'
#
loop_
_entity.id
_entity.type
_entity.pdbx_description
1 polymer ?
#
loop_
_entity_poly.entity_id
_entity_poly.type
_entity_poly.pdbx_seq_one_letter_code
_entity_poly.pdbx_strand_id
1 'polypeptide(L)'
;MTAPTTVVPVPVTEGLPATLELTLCKPAPAGTLLRLRANGIAMLMGIAIDEVVAMPDPGSPEAGVSLPPVHRFAWEEMQRNWMWHARTLSLAVVRTPIDLPQGARIEVRCGPTKKRATTADLTWTLYLGKVVSPETAEFTQVAHPLELSLVAGPVDHLEAALKADGRLFVEQFDAFGNPTRPEDGDELAVQLGEHRLRISPATRRAATVVNGLDPACVQEMLQQSTSEGARPGPWLGVRGRVSDAVGRLATSNAWPQAIDGTPTYFGEFHWHTEFSGDGQRTLEAALTSARDELALDFAGPSDHLAPDGTYAHRLPIELVEICRRFDEPGRFCVIPGAELAARYGHVNLHTSDFDTFLDIVRRFPYELLPVWRSMGDDFPLEVLAALCPEGRGMIVPHHTNVDASLEAGVVHSDGRPIWCAMRWPVVTPLLHQGLRLVEMVQTMGAFETESTDPAWRVRWGGYGGSVQTALLRGHRVGFVGGSDNHAGWPTRDWGAGGTSGLTAIQAPDLDGETLFAALYQRRCYATSGVRIVADATLNGFPIGSELRLEAGSRRHFRLRIQGTAPLAAVQIVSMGAVVADLPVVQGAWDFDGSWIDDRPGRPLRDVYYYVRARQVDGHCVWLSPFWVDPPAPV
;
A
#
# COMPACT_ATOMS: atom_id res chain seq x y z
N MET A 1 41.02 4.00 -9.03
CA MET A 1 39.94 4.28 -10.01
C MET A 1 39.05 3.10 -10.01
N THR A 2 37.82 3.24 -9.54
CA THR A 2 36.77 2.21 -9.66
C THR A 2 36.43 2.13 -11.16
N ALA A 3 36.51 0.93 -11.76
CA ALA A 3 36.05 0.72 -13.12
C ALA A 3 34.56 1.12 -13.23
N PRO A 4 34.12 1.67 -14.36
CA PRO A 4 32.74 2.06 -14.51
C PRO A 4 31.83 0.84 -14.35
N THR A 5 30.81 0.96 -13.52
CA THR A 5 29.74 0.00 -13.40
C THR A 5 28.96 0.02 -14.72
N THR A 6 28.71 -1.15 -15.30
CA THR A 6 27.87 -1.24 -16.50
C THR A 6 26.41 -1.17 -16.06
N VAL A 7 25.69 -0.14 -16.51
CA VAL A 7 24.26 0.01 -16.24
C VAL A 7 23.48 -0.43 -17.48
N VAL A 8 22.59 -1.41 -17.32
CA VAL A 8 21.74 -1.94 -18.39
C VAL A 8 20.29 -1.57 -18.08
N PRO A 9 19.61 -0.80 -18.96
CA PRO A 9 18.19 -0.52 -18.80
C PRO A 9 17.37 -1.79 -19.10
N VAL A 10 16.42 -2.13 -18.24
CA VAL A 10 15.55 -3.30 -18.36
C VAL A 10 14.11 -2.85 -18.21
N PRO A 11 13.27 -2.94 -19.27
CA PRO A 11 11.85 -2.68 -19.15
C PRO A 11 11.19 -3.66 -18.16
N VAL A 12 10.49 -3.14 -17.17
CA VAL A 12 9.85 -3.99 -16.13
C VAL A 12 8.86 -5.01 -16.72
N THR A 13 8.27 -4.69 -17.88
CA THR A 13 7.32 -5.56 -18.59
C THR A 13 7.98 -6.73 -19.30
N GLU A 14 9.26 -6.64 -19.61
CA GLU A 14 10.01 -7.68 -20.33
C GLU A 14 10.65 -8.70 -19.37
N GLY A 15 10.84 -8.29 -18.12
CA GLY A 15 11.56 -9.09 -17.14
C GLY A 15 13.08 -9.04 -17.34
N LEU A 16 13.81 -9.91 -16.63
CA LEU A 16 15.27 -9.98 -16.75
C LEU A 16 15.73 -10.52 -18.10
N PRO A 17 16.88 -10.03 -18.61
CA PRO A 17 17.56 -10.66 -19.73
C PRO A 17 17.83 -12.15 -19.44
N ALA A 18 17.70 -12.99 -20.45
CA ALA A 18 17.96 -14.42 -20.33
C ALA A 18 19.42 -14.73 -19.92
N THR A 19 20.33 -13.81 -20.18
CA THR A 19 21.74 -13.91 -19.81
C THR A 19 22.24 -12.59 -19.26
N LEU A 20 22.88 -12.65 -18.08
CA LEU A 20 23.56 -11.54 -17.45
C LEU A 20 25.08 -11.77 -17.47
N GLU A 21 25.86 -10.77 -17.79
CA GLU A 21 27.30 -10.89 -17.95
C GLU A 21 28.07 -10.11 -16.87
N LEU A 22 28.99 -10.80 -16.20
CA LEU A 22 29.91 -10.23 -15.22
C LEU A 22 31.35 -10.43 -15.69
N THR A 23 32.23 -9.45 -15.45
CA THR A 23 33.65 -9.56 -15.77
C THR A 23 34.47 -9.65 -14.51
N LEU A 24 35.33 -10.67 -14.41
CA LEU A 24 36.24 -10.86 -13.30
C LEU A 24 37.28 -9.73 -13.23
N CYS A 25 37.36 -9.05 -12.12
CA CYS A 25 38.40 -8.08 -11.83
C CYS A 25 39.61 -8.67 -11.06
N LYS A 26 39.48 -9.94 -10.62
CA LYS A 26 40.53 -10.73 -9.98
C LYS A 26 40.48 -12.16 -10.49
N PRO A 27 41.62 -12.86 -10.57
CA PRO A 27 41.62 -14.28 -10.99
C PRO A 27 40.92 -15.16 -9.94
N ALA A 28 40.33 -16.25 -10.41
CA ALA A 28 39.71 -17.28 -9.60
C ALA A 28 40.30 -18.65 -9.95
N PRO A 29 41.27 -19.18 -9.14
CA PRO A 29 41.87 -20.51 -9.35
C PRO A 29 40.85 -21.65 -9.34
N ALA A 30 41.20 -22.76 -9.97
CA ALA A 30 40.38 -23.98 -9.95
C ALA A 30 40.05 -24.37 -8.49
N GLY A 31 38.82 -24.80 -8.27
CA GLY A 31 38.30 -25.13 -6.96
C GLY A 31 37.77 -23.96 -6.13
N THR A 32 37.89 -22.71 -6.62
CA THR A 32 37.32 -21.53 -5.94
C THR A 32 35.81 -21.62 -5.85
N LEU A 33 35.26 -21.34 -4.68
CA LEU A 33 33.83 -21.13 -4.51
C LEU A 33 33.47 -19.69 -4.80
N LEU A 34 32.58 -19.47 -5.75
CA LEU A 34 32.06 -18.18 -6.11
C LEU A 34 30.59 -18.09 -5.73
N ARG A 35 30.23 -17.05 -4.97
CA ARG A 35 28.85 -16.76 -4.59
C ARG A 35 28.31 -15.63 -5.41
N LEU A 36 27.15 -15.85 -6.00
CA LEU A 36 26.36 -14.84 -6.69
C LEU A 36 25.37 -14.24 -5.69
N ARG A 37 25.39 -12.92 -5.55
CA ARG A 37 24.50 -12.13 -4.69
C ARG A 37 23.80 -11.05 -5.50
N ALA A 38 22.58 -10.71 -5.09
CA ALA A 38 21.87 -9.55 -5.59
C ALA A 38 21.34 -8.71 -4.43
N ASN A 39 21.09 -7.42 -4.66
CA ASN A 39 20.35 -6.61 -3.71
C ASN A 39 18.87 -7.04 -3.64
N GLY A 40 18.11 -6.58 -2.62
CA GLY A 40 16.79 -7.10 -2.23
C GLY A 40 15.72 -7.17 -3.32
N ILE A 41 15.83 -6.40 -4.41
CA ILE A 41 14.91 -6.43 -5.56
C ILE A 41 14.83 -7.82 -6.23
N ALA A 42 15.89 -8.62 -6.13
CA ALA A 42 15.89 -9.98 -6.66
C ALA A 42 14.70 -10.82 -6.19
N MET A 43 14.17 -10.55 -5.00
CA MET A 43 12.97 -11.18 -4.47
C MET A 43 11.72 -10.90 -5.29
N LEU A 44 11.52 -9.65 -5.68
CA LEU A 44 10.32 -9.25 -6.43
C LEU A 44 10.31 -9.83 -7.84
N MET A 45 11.49 -10.10 -8.40
CA MET A 45 11.64 -10.63 -9.75
C MET A 45 11.56 -12.15 -9.83
N GLY A 46 11.61 -12.87 -8.69
CA GLY A 46 11.55 -14.34 -8.67
C GLY A 46 12.64 -15.00 -9.52
N ILE A 47 13.89 -14.53 -9.37
CA ILE A 47 15.02 -14.97 -10.19
C ILE A 47 15.30 -16.45 -9.95
N ALA A 48 15.23 -17.24 -11.03
CA ALA A 48 15.80 -18.57 -11.08
C ALA A 48 17.10 -18.51 -11.89
N ILE A 49 18.21 -19.00 -11.31
CA ILE A 49 19.47 -19.17 -12.04
C ILE A 49 19.53 -20.60 -12.56
N ASP A 50 19.46 -20.73 -13.88
CA ASP A 50 19.53 -22.04 -14.52
C ASP A 50 20.96 -22.53 -14.62
N GLU A 51 21.88 -21.67 -15.07
CA GLU A 51 23.27 -22.03 -15.29
C GLU A 51 24.21 -20.83 -15.07
N VAL A 52 25.42 -21.10 -14.62
CA VAL A 52 26.52 -20.13 -14.61
C VAL A 52 27.65 -20.69 -15.49
N VAL A 53 28.08 -19.92 -16.49
CA VAL A 53 29.09 -20.34 -17.46
C VAL A 53 30.26 -19.36 -17.42
N ALA A 54 31.48 -19.86 -17.36
CA ALA A 54 32.67 -19.04 -17.49
C ALA A 54 33.19 -19.07 -18.93
N MET A 55 33.53 -17.90 -19.44
CA MET A 55 34.20 -17.68 -20.72
C MET A 55 35.63 -17.23 -20.40
N PRO A 56 36.61 -18.14 -20.33
CA PRO A 56 37.97 -17.80 -19.89
C PRO A 56 38.67 -16.80 -20.81
N ASP A 57 38.41 -16.92 -22.10
CA ASP A 57 38.88 -15.97 -23.14
C ASP A 57 37.69 -15.32 -23.83
N PRO A 58 37.40 -14.05 -23.59
CA PRO A 58 36.29 -13.33 -24.20
C PRO A 58 36.35 -13.24 -25.73
N GLY A 59 37.54 -13.43 -26.31
CA GLY A 59 37.77 -13.39 -27.75
C GLY A 59 37.71 -14.76 -28.44
N SER A 60 37.61 -15.85 -27.69
CA SER A 60 37.58 -17.22 -28.23
C SER A 60 36.16 -17.65 -28.57
N PRO A 61 35.95 -18.27 -29.74
CA PRO A 61 34.68 -18.92 -30.08
C PRO A 61 34.48 -20.28 -29.35
N GLU A 62 35.40 -20.68 -28.48
CA GLU A 62 35.28 -21.92 -27.72
C GLU A 62 34.07 -21.91 -26.79
N ALA A 63 33.44 -23.07 -26.64
CA ALA A 63 32.27 -23.21 -25.76
C ALA A 63 32.65 -22.87 -24.31
N GLY A 64 31.82 -22.06 -23.65
CA GLY A 64 32.00 -21.69 -22.26
C GLY A 64 32.04 -22.91 -21.34
N VAL A 65 32.74 -22.80 -20.22
CA VAL A 65 32.87 -23.85 -19.21
C VAL A 65 31.78 -23.66 -18.16
N SER A 66 30.89 -24.63 -18.03
CA SER A 66 29.84 -24.63 -17.00
C SER A 66 30.45 -24.68 -15.60
N LEU A 67 30.01 -23.79 -14.74
CA LEU A 67 30.39 -23.75 -13.32
C LEU A 67 29.35 -24.54 -12.52
N PRO A 68 29.65 -25.76 -12.06
CA PRO A 68 28.66 -26.58 -11.40
C PRO A 68 28.19 -25.92 -10.09
N PRO A 69 26.87 -25.88 -9.84
CA PRO A 69 26.35 -25.36 -8.60
C PRO A 69 26.74 -26.25 -7.42
N VAL A 70 27.29 -25.66 -6.38
CA VAL A 70 27.52 -26.30 -5.08
C VAL A 70 26.28 -26.13 -4.20
N HIS A 71 25.63 -24.98 -4.33
CA HIS A 71 24.40 -24.66 -3.63
C HIS A 71 23.56 -23.67 -4.45
N ARG A 72 22.25 -23.91 -4.51
CA ARG A 72 21.26 -22.96 -5.03
C ARG A 72 20.31 -22.63 -3.89
N PHE A 73 20.16 -21.37 -3.60
CA PHE A 73 19.28 -20.93 -2.54
C PHE A 73 17.83 -21.04 -2.99
N ALA A 74 17.03 -21.84 -2.30
CA ALA A 74 15.60 -21.91 -2.54
C ALA A 74 14.92 -20.60 -2.12
N TRP A 75 13.77 -20.33 -2.71
CA TRP A 75 12.98 -19.12 -2.40
C TRP A 75 12.69 -18.98 -0.90
N GLU A 76 12.31 -20.07 -0.24
CA GLU A 76 12.02 -20.11 1.19
C GLU A 76 13.27 -19.84 2.05
N GLU A 77 14.44 -20.26 1.58
CA GLU A 77 15.72 -19.99 2.22
C GLU A 77 16.14 -18.54 2.03
N MET A 78 15.92 -17.97 0.85
CA MET A 78 16.12 -16.56 0.58
C MET A 78 15.20 -15.68 1.43
N GLN A 79 13.92 -16.04 1.55
CA GLN A 79 12.97 -15.33 2.42
C GLN A 79 13.40 -15.35 3.90
N ARG A 80 13.84 -16.48 4.42
CA ARG A 80 14.31 -16.60 5.82
C ARG A 80 15.54 -15.74 6.10
N ASN A 81 16.44 -15.62 5.14
CA ASN A 81 17.65 -14.81 5.28
C ASN A 81 17.39 -13.32 5.11
N TRP A 82 16.33 -12.94 4.37
CA TRP A 82 16.00 -11.57 4.06
C TRP A 82 15.34 -10.83 5.23
N MET A 83 14.42 -11.45 5.92
CA MET A 83 13.64 -10.78 6.98
C MET A 83 14.48 -10.27 8.16
N TRP A 84 15.75 -10.70 8.28
CA TRP A 84 16.47 -10.44 9.51
C TRP A 84 17.82 -9.74 9.38
N HIS A 85 18.54 -9.74 8.23
CA HIS A 85 19.91 -9.20 8.24
C HIS A 85 20.55 -8.77 6.91
N ALA A 86 19.94 -8.83 5.74
CA ALA A 86 20.73 -8.61 4.52
C ALA A 86 20.05 -7.79 3.44
N ARG A 87 20.61 -6.62 3.17
CA ARG A 87 20.35 -5.83 1.94
C ARG A 87 20.73 -6.59 0.66
N THR A 88 21.32 -7.77 0.76
CA THR A 88 21.76 -8.59 -0.38
C THR A 88 21.37 -10.04 -0.20
N LEU A 89 20.79 -10.64 -1.23
CA LEU A 89 20.39 -12.04 -1.29
C LEU A 89 21.45 -12.90 -1.97
N SER A 90 21.71 -14.07 -1.40
CA SER A 90 22.52 -15.10 -2.07
C SER A 90 21.64 -15.89 -3.03
N LEU A 91 22.04 -15.95 -4.31
CA LEU A 91 21.32 -16.65 -5.36
C LEU A 91 21.88 -18.05 -5.63
N ALA A 92 23.20 -18.17 -5.73
CA ALA A 92 23.88 -19.44 -5.93
C ALA A 92 25.32 -19.40 -5.42
N VAL A 93 25.87 -20.57 -5.11
CA VAL A 93 27.30 -20.81 -4.95
C VAL A 93 27.73 -21.83 -5.99
N VAL A 94 28.72 -21.48 -6.80
CA VAL A 94 29.28 -22.35 -7.85
C VAL A 94 30.76 -22.62 -7.59
N ARG A 95 31.31 -23.68 -8.16
CA ARG A 95 32.74 -24.03 -8.07
C ARG A 95 33.42 -23.87 -9.42
N THR A 96 34.58 -23.22 -9.45
CA THR A 96 35.39 -23.13 -10.66
C THR A 96 36.08 -24.48 -10.93
N PRO A 97 35.84 -25.15 -12.09
CA PRO A 97 36.53 -26.41 -12.43
C PRO A 97 37.93 -26.16 -12.99
N ILE A 98 38.19 -24.95 -13.48
CA ILE A 98 39.44 -24.51 -14.09
C ILE A 98 39.90 -23.18 -13.49
N ASP A 99 41.15 -22.78 -13.76
CA ASP A 99 41.64 -21.45 -13.46
C ASP A 99 40.97 -20.41 -14.35
N LEU A 100 40.39 -19.39 -13.77
CA LEU A 100 39.78 -18.27 -14.48
C LEU A 100 40.69 -17.04 -14.32
N PRO A 101 41.21 -16.48 -15.44
CA PRO A 101 42.05 -15.29 -15.39
C PRO A 101 41.23 -14.03 -15.04
N GLN A 102 41.92 -12.97 -14.65
CA GLN A 102 41.35 -11.63 -14.63
C GLN A 102 40.88 -11.27 -16.05
N GLY A 103 39.69 -10.66 -16.18
CA GLY A 103 39.06 -10.37 -17.46
C GLY A 103 38.15 -11.49 -17.99
N ALA A 104 38.17 -12.69 -17.40
CA ALA A 104 37.22 -13.73 -17.77
C ALA A 104 35.76 -13.25 -17.63
N ARG A 105 34.92 -13.60 -18.58
CA ARG A 105 33.49 -13.28 -18.57
C ARG A 105 32.71 -14.41 -17.91
N ILE A 106 31.80 -14.06 -17.01
CA ILE A 106 30.89 -14.98 -16.34
C ILE A 106 29.49 -14.69 -16.84
N GLU A 107 28.89 -15.64 -17.53
CA GLU A 107 27.50 -15.60 -17.98
C GLU A 107 26.61 -16.26 -16.92
N VAL A 108 25.62 -15.52 -16.43
CA VAL A 108 24.57 -16.05 -15.55
C VAL A 108 23.32 -16.19 -16.41
N ARG A 109 22.92 -17.43 -16.69
CA ARG A 109 21.72 -17.74 -17.44
C ARG A 109 20.53 -17.82 -16.50
N CYS A 110 19.56 -16.95 -16.73
CA CYS A 110 18.36 -16.83 -15.94
C CYS A 110 17.24 -17.63 -16.59
N GLY A 111 16.55 -18.43 -15.79
CA GLY A 111 15.32 -19.09 -16.18
C GLY A 111 14.16 -18.08 -16.29
N PRO A 112 13.01 -18.51 -16.83
CA PRO A 112 11.84 -17.66 -16.94
C PRO A 112 11.45 -17.16 -15.55
N THR A 113 11.42 -15.85 -15.39
CA THR A 113 11.02 -15.21 -14.13
C THR A 113 9.55 -15.49 -13.86
N LYS A 114 9.24 -16.06 -12.70
CA LYS A 114 7.85 -16.32 -12.28
C LYS A 114 7.09 -15.03 -11.96
N LYS A 115 7.83 -13.97 -11.61
CA LYS A 115 7.30 -12.63 -11.35
C LYS A 115 8.14 -11.63 -12.12
N ARG A 116 7.48 -10.62 -12.71
CA ARG A 116 8.14 -9.47 -13.31
C ARG A 116 8.36 -8.40 -12.23
N ALA A 117 9.37 -7.56 -12.40
CA ALA A 117 9.50 -6.39 -11.55
C ALA A 117 8.30 -5.46 -11.81
N THR A 118 7.74 -4.93 -10.73
CA THR A 118 6.57 -4.06 -10.81
C THR A 118 6.90 -2.59 -10.67
N THR A 119 8.10 -2.27 -10.18
CA THR A 119 8.49 -0.91 -9.86
C THR A 119 9.65 -0.47 -10.73
N ALA A 120 9.41 0.55 -11.55
CA ALA A 120 10.45 1.25 -12.31
C ALA A 120 11.31 2.15 -11.40
N ASP A 121 12.37 2.71 -11.96
CA ASP A 121 13.34 3.60 -11.29
C ASP A 121 14.13 2.95 -10.15
N LEU A 122 14.10 1.62 -10.06
CA LEU A 122 14.95 0.87 -9.17
C LEU A 122 16.21 0.38 -9.87
N THR A 123 17.33 0.38 -9.15
CA THR A 123 18.57 -0.21 -9.60
C THR A 123 18.79 -1.52 -8.88
N TRP A 124 18.95 -2.58 -9.67
CA TRP A 124 19.27 -3.90 -9.19
C TRP A 124 20.73 -4.22 -9.45
N THR A 125 21.49 -4.60 -8.42
CA THR A 125 22.92 -4.85 -8.56
C THR A 125 23.21 -6.32 -8.30
N LEU A 126 23.90 -6.95 -9.24
CA LEU A 126 24.40 -8.31 -9.15
C LEU A 126 25.88 -8.29 -8.79
N TYR A 127 26.27 -9.05 -7.77
CA TYR A 127 27.62 -9.18 -7.28
C TYR A 127 28.12 -10.62 -7.40
N LEU A 128 29.38 -10.79 -7.77
CA LEU A 128 30.08 -12.07 -7.72
C LEU A 128 31.30 -11.98 -6.83
N GLY A 129 31.42 -12.87 -5.85
CA GLY A 129 32.52 -12.85 -4.91
C GLY A 129 32.95 -14.24 -4.45
N LYS A 130 34.19 -14.34 -4.01
CA LYS A 130 34.78 -15.54 -3.41
C LYS A 130 34.26 -15.74 -2.00
N VAL A 131 33.97 -17.00 -1.65
CA VAL A 131 33.57 -17.44 -0.32
C VAL A 131 34.41 -18.64 0.13
N VAL A 132 34.49 -18.85 1.44
CA VAL A 132 35.26 -19.99 2.02
C VAL A 132 34.40 -21.25 2.03
N SER A 133 33.12 -21.12 2.39
CA SER A 133 32.14 -22.20 2.33
C SER A 133 30.78 -21.67 1.86
N PRO A 134 29.82 -22.53 1.45
CA PRO A 134 28.46 -22.09 1.10
C PRO A 134 27.72 -21.41 2.24
N GLU A 135 28.06 -21.68 3.50
CA GLU A 135 27.40 -21.14 4.70
C GLU A 135 28.05 -19.84 5.19
N THR A 136 29.30 -19.52 4.74
CA THR A 136 30.01 -18.34 5.25
C THR A 136 29.36 -17.04 4.83
N ALA A 137 29.29 -16.09 5.75
CA ALA A 137 28.88 -14.71 5.45
C ALA A 137 29.99 -13.89 4.77
N GLU A 138 31.26 -14.29 4.92
CA GLU A 138 32.39 -13.61 4.31
C GLU A 138 32.28 -13.64 2.78
N PHE A 139 32.46 -12.48 2.17
CA PHE A 139 32.32 -12.30 0.73
C PHE A 139 33.39 -11.34 0.23
N THR A 140 34.30 -11.87 -0.58
CA THR A 140 35.33 -11.04 -1.25
C THR A 140 34.98 -10.88 -2.71
N GLN A 141 34.55 -9.69 -3.10
CA GLN A 141 34.18 -9.37 -4.49
C GLN A 141 35.34 -9.64 -5.45
N VAL A 142 35.05 -10.36 -6.53
CA VAL A 142 36.01 -10.75 -7.57
C VAL A 142 35.59 -10.32 -9.00
N ALA A 143 34.37 -9.82 -9.18
CA ALA A 143 33.91 -9.26 -10.43
C ALA A 143 33.43 -7.81 -10.26
N HIS A 144 33.40 -7.05 -11.35
CA HIS A 144 32.70 -5.76 -11.34
C HIS A 144 31.20 -6.00 -11.12
N PRO A 145 30.53 -5.17 -10.30
CA PRO A 145 29.09 -5.28 -10.15
C PRO A 145 28.39 -4.98 -11.49
N LEU A 146 27.30 -5.71 -11.74
CA LEU A 146 26.38 -5.43 -12.84
C LEU A 146 25.17 -4.71 -12.28
N GLU A 147 24.90 -3.50 -12.76
CA GLU A 147 23.69 -2.75 -12.39
C GLU A 147 22.65 -2.86 -13.50
N LEU A 148 21.43 -3.24 -13.12
CA LEU A 148 20.26 -3.26 -13.99
C LEU A 148 19.34 -2.12 -13.53
N SER A 149 19.13 -1.13 -14.39
CA SER A 149 18.18 -0.04 -14.13
C SER A 149 16.82 -0.46 -14.65
N LEU A 150 15.85 -0.61 -13.76
CA LEU A 150 14.48 -0.94 -14.14
C LEU A 150 13.78 0.31 -14.66
N VAL A 151 13.18 0.21 -15.83
CA VAL A 151 12.44 1.30 -16.47
C VAL A 151 11.00 0.87 -16.74
N ALA A 152 10.09 1.85 -16.75
CA ALA A 152 8.70 1.57 -17.09
C ALA A 152 8.59 0.95 -18.50
N GLY A 153 7.63 0.07 -18.66
CA GLY A 153 7.28 -0.53 -19.94
C GLY A 153 6.49 0.42 -20.85
N PRO A 154 6.00 -0.07 -21.99
CA PRO A 154 5.12 0.72 -22.85
C PRO A 154 3.80 1.03 -22.14
N VAL A 155 3.12 2.09 -22.60
CA VAL A 155 1.82 2.50 -22.06
C VAL A 155 0.80 1.39 -22.24
N ASP A 156 0.22 0.92 -21.16
CA ASP A 156 -0.86 -0.06 -21.13
C ASP A 156 -2.22 0.64 -20.93
N HIS A 157 -2.32 1.48 -19.93
CA HIS A 157 -3.56 2.16 -19.58
C HIS A 157 -3.36 3.60 -19.11
N LEU A 158 -4.49 4.31 -19.00
CA LEU A 158 -4.58 5.64 -18.42
C LEU A 158 -5.24 5.56 -17.06
N GLU A 159 -4.81 6.39 -16.13
CA GLU A 159 -5.55 6.66 -14.89
C GLU A 159 -5.92 8.14 -14.81
N ALA A 160 -7.08 8.41 -14.23
CA ALA A 160 -7.55 9.77 -14.01
C ALA A 160 -8.12 9.92 -12.61
N ALA A 161 -7.79 11.00 -11.93
CA ALA A 161 -8.28 11.31 -10.59
C ALA A 161 -8.78 12.75 -10.52
N LEU A 162 -10.04 12.93 -10.08
CA LEU A 162 -10.60 14.23 -9.77
C LEU A 162 -10.39 14.50 -8.28
N LYS A 163 -9.73 15.61 -7.96
CA LYS A 163 -9.44 16.05 -6.60
C LYS A 163 -10.54 16.94 -6.04
N ALA A 164 -10.60 17.05 -4.71
CA ALA A 164 -11.62 17.86 -4.03
C ALA A 164 -11.54 19.35 -4.34
N ASP A 165 -10.39 19.86 -4.74
CA ASP A 165 -10.18 21.24 -5.20
C ASP A 165 -10.53 21.47 -6.68
N GLY A 166 -11.02 20.46 -7.39
CA GLY A 166 -11.42 20.51 -8.79
C GLY A 166 -10.31 20.23 -9.80
N ARG A 167 -9.10 19.96 -9.36
CA ARG A 167 -8.03 19.54 -10.28
C ARG A 167 -8.29 18.14 -10.80
N LEU A 168 -8.21 17.95 -12.11
CA LEU A 168 -8.20 16.65 -12.74
C LEU A 168 -6.75 16.21 -13.01
N PHE A 169 -6.36 15.11 -12.43
CA PHE A 169 -5.07 14.50 -12.60
C PHE A 169 -5.17 13.36 -13.62
N VAL A 170 -4.19 13.26 -14.52
CA VAL A 170 -4.14 12.20 -15.53
C VAL A 170 -2.73 11.71 -15.71
N GLU A 171 -2.53 10.38 -15.68
CA GLU A 171 -1.24 9.77 -15.91
C GLU A 171 -1.37 8.51 -16.79
N GLN A 172 -0.29 8.16 -17.47
CA GLN A 172 -0.16 6.95 -18.28
C GLN A 172 0.69 5.94 -17.51
N PHE A 173 0.22 4.71 -17.48
CA PHE A 173 0.89 3.62 -16.77
C PHE A 173 1.18 2.44 -17.69
N ASP A 174 2.24 1.71 -17.37
CA ASP A 174 2.50 0.39 -17.95
C ASP A 174 1.60 -0.68 -17.31
N ALA A 175 1.71 -1.92 -17.79
CA ALA A 175 0.92 -3.06 -17.31
C ALA A 175 1.14 -3.41 -15.82
N PHE A 176 2.12 -2.79 -15.15
CA PHE A 176 2.42 -2.97 -13.73
C PHE A 176 2.11 -1.74 -12.88
N GLY A 177 1.52 -0.70 -13.49
CA GLY A 177 1.17 0.52 -12.79
C GLY A 177 2.35 1.47 -12.56
N ASN A 178 3.44 1.34 -13.30
CA ASN A 178 4.52 2.32 -13.29
C ASN A 178 4.17 3.47 -14.23
N PRO A 179 4.36 4.74 -13.83
CA PRO A 179 4.15 5.88 -14.71
C PRO A 179 5.14 5.80 -15.88
N THR A 180 4.60 5.90 -17.09
CA THR A 180 5.39 5.81 -18.30
C THR A 180 5.90 7.20 -18.70
N ARG A 181 7.03 7.22 -19.43
CA ARG A 181 7.48 8.46 -20.07
C ARG A 181 6.66 8.65 -21.35
N PRO A 182 5.89 9.74 -21.47
CA PRO A 182 5.20 10.03 -22.72
C PRO A 182 6.23 10.21 -23.82
N GLU A 183 6.02 9.55 -24.96
CA GLU A 183 6.77 9.85 -26.18
C GLU A 183 6.43 11.27 -26.66
N ASP A 184 7.38 11.96 -27.27
CA ASP A 184 7.16 13.30 -27.81
C ASP A 184 6.03 13.23 -28.84
N GLY A 185 4.91 13.92 -28.58
CA GLY A 185 3.77 14.00 -29.51
C GLY A 185 2.44 13.43 -29.01
N ASP A 186 2.41 12.68 -27.91
CA ASP A 186 1.16 12.11 -27.39
C ASP A 186 0.31 13.15 -26.65
N GLU A 187 -0.66 13.73 -27.36
CA GLU A 187 -1.70 14.57 -26.74
C GLU A 187 -2.80 13.70 -26.11
N LEU A 188 -3.23 14.10 -24.91
CA LEU A 188 -4.41 13.54 -24.27
C LEU A 188 -5.62 14.46 -24.51
N ALA A 189 -6.73 13.88 -24.96
CA ALA A 189 -8.01 14.55 -24.99
C ALA A 189 -8.75 14.34 -23.68
N VAL A 190 -9.18 15.43 -23.05
CA VAL A 190 -9.93 15.42 -21.78
C VAL A 190 -11.31 16.00 -22.01
N GLN A 191 -12.33 15.33 -21.52
CA GLN A 191 -13.71 15.81 -21.47
C GLN A 191 -14.19 15.80 -20.02
N LEU A 192 -14.63 16.98 -19.54
CA LEU A 192 -15.29 17.12 -18.25
C LEU A 192 -16.64 17.84 -18.49
N GLY A 193 -17.75 17.12 -18.32
CA GLY A 193 -19.06 17.62 -18.76
C GLY A 193 -19.06 17.93 -20.25
N GLU A 194 -19.42 19.16 -20.63
CA GLU A 194 -19.40 19.66 -22.01
C GLU A 194 -18.03 20.23 -22.44
N HIS A 195 -17.10 20.45 -21.50
CA HIS A 195 -15.80 21.03 -21.76
C HIS A 195 -14.82 19.98 -22.31
N ARG A 196 -14.12 20.38 -23.38
CA ARG A 196 -13.08 19.55 -24.02
C ARG A 196 -11.75 20.29 -24.03
N LEU A 197 -10.72 19.61 -23.58
CA LEU A 197 -9.36 20.11 -23.49
C LEU A 197 -8.39 19.13 -24.14
N ARG A 198 -7.22 19.64 -24.55
CA ARG A 198 -6.08 18.81 -24.93
C ARG A 198 -4.91 19.12 -24.03
N ILE A 199 -4.24 18.08 -23.56
CA ILE A 199 -3.08 18.17 -22.67
C ILE A 199 -1.87 17.68 -23.44
N SER A 200 -0.85 18.52 -23.54
CA SER A 200 0.41 18.12 -24.18
C SER A 200 1.30 17.33 -23.22
N PRO A 201 2.20 16.46 -23.73
CA PRO A 201 3.15 15.70 -22.92
C PRO A 201 4.06 16.59 -22.04
N ALA A 202 4.44 17.77 -22.53
CA ALA A 202 5.28 18.70 -21.80
C ALA A 202 4.63 19.23 -20.50
N THR A 203 3.30 19.28 -20.45
CA THR A 203 2.55 19.71 -19.26
C THR A 203 2.37 18.60 -18.23
N ARG A 204 2.59 17.33 -18.58
CA ARG A 204 2.48 16.19 -17.66
C ARG A 204 3.58 16.17 -16.60
N ARG A 205 4.79 16.66 -16.89
CA ARG A 205 5.93 16.66 -15.96
C ARG A 205 5.96 17.84 -14.98
N ALA A 206 5.22 18.90 -15.24
CA ALA A 206 5.23 20.12 -14.42
C ALA A 206 4.12 20.14 -13.36
N ALA A 207 3.73 19.05 -12.77
CA ALA A 207 2.50 18.74 -12.11
C ALA A 207 1.40 18.52 -13.16
N THR A 208 0.89 17.32 -13.26
CA THR A 208 -0.19 16.91 -14.16
C THR A 208 -1.52 17.57 -13.75
N VAL A 209 -1.44 18.86 -13.55
CA VAL A 209 -2.58 19.72 -13.34
C VAL A 209 -3.01 20.11 -14.73
N VAL A 210 -4.20 19.75 -15.10
CA VAL A 210 -4.87 20.37 -16.25
C VAL A 210 -4.97 21.85 -15.95
N ASN A 211 -3.91 22.60 -16.25
CA ASN A 211 -3.88 24.05 -16.20
C ASN A 211 -4.85 24.61 -17.25
N GLY A 212 -6.13 24.61 -16.97
CA GLY A 212 -7.18 25.04 -17.88
C GLY A 212 -8.58 24.81 -17.32
N LEU A 213 -8.70 23.93 -16.33
CA LEU A 213 -9.90 23.87 -15.51
C LEU A 213 -9.62 24.66 -14.23
N ASP A 214 -9.84 25.96 -14.30
CA ASP A 214 -9.94 26.81 -13.13
C ASP A 214 -10.93 26.15 -12.14
N PRO A 215 -10.59 26.00 -10.85
CA PRO A 215 -11.54 25.57 -9.83
C PRO A 215 -12.86 26.34 -9.86
N ALA A 216 -12.82 27.63 -10.21
CA ALA A 216 -14.01 28.43 -10.47
C ALA A 216 -14.82 27.90 -11.67
N CYS A 217 -14.18 27.47 -12.74
CA CYS A 217 -14.84 26.87 -13.90
C CYS A 217 -15.52 25.55 -13.56
N VAL A 218 -14.85 24.70 -12.75
CA VAL A 218 -15.44 23.46 -12.25
C VAL A 218 -16.61 23.75 -11.32
N GLN A 219 -16.49 24.71 -10.41
CA GLN A 219 -17.60 25.16 -9.56
C GLN A 219 -18.75 25.72 -10.37
N GLU A 220 -18.48 26.50 -11.42
CA GLU A 220 -19.50 27.04 -12.30
C GLU A 220 -20.21 25.94 -13.11
N MET A 221 -19.45 24.93 -13.59
CA MET A 221 -20.03 23.74 -14.23
C MET A 221 -20.91 22.95 -13.27
N LEU A 222 -20.50 22.85 -12.03
CA LEU A 222 -21.26 22.22 -10.96
C LEU A 222 -22.53 23.01 -10.63
N GLN A 223 -22.49 24.34 -10.67
CA GLN A 223 -23.63 25.21 -10.47
C GLN A 223 -24.59 25.19 -11.67
N GLN A 224 -24.11 25.11 -12.91
CA GLN A 224 -24.92 25.03 -14.10
C GLN A 224 -25.70 23.70 -14.19
N SER A 225 -25.14 22.59 -13.77
CA SER A 225 -25.85 21.31 -13.72
C SER A 225 -27.00 21.29 -12.69
N THR A 226 -27.06 22.25 -11.77
CA THR A 226 -28.15 22.43 -10.82
C THR A 226 -29.27 23.36 -11.31
N SER A 227 -29.03 24.15 -12.37
CA SER A 227 -30.00 25.16 -12.89
C SER A 227 -31.04 24.61 -13.84
N GLU A 228 -30.90 23.38 -14.36
CA GLU A 228 -31.86 22.78 -15.30
C GLU A 228 -32.94 21.93 -14.64
N GLY A 229 -33.50 22.34 -13.51
CA GLY A 229 -34.72 21.76 -12.95
C GLY A 229 -34.64 20.33 -12.45
N ALA A 230 -33.48 19.73 -12.41
CA ALA A 230 -33.24 18.53 -11.65
C ALA A 230 -33.28 18.86 -10.16
N ARG A 231 -34.05 18.11 -9.36
CA ARG A 231 -34.07 18.24 -7.92
C ARG A 231 -32.64 18.38 -7.42
N PRO A 232 -32.36 19.13 -6.34
CA PRO A 232 -31.03 19.28 -5.80
C PRO A 232 -30.56 17.93 -5.19
N GLY A 233 -30.27 17.02 -6.06
CA GLY A 233 -29.43 15.85 -5.83
C GLY A 233 -28.11 16.29 -6.35
N PRO A 234 -27.23 16.56 -5.47
CA PRO A 234 -26.06 17.32 -5.78
C PRO A 234 -25.05 16.44 -6.49
N TRP A 235 -24.28 16.99 -7.40
CA TRP A 235 -22.96 16.52 -7.76
C TRP A 235 -22.82 15.07 -8.29
N LEU A 236 -23.92 14.32 -8.40
CA LEU A 236 -23.93 12.95 -8.88
C LEU A 236 -23.40 12.89 -10.30
N GLY A 237 -22.29 12.18 -10.49
CA GLY A 237 -21.83 11.75 -11.79
C GLY A 237 -20.89 12.68 -12.55
N VAL A 238 -20.43 13.80 -12.01
CA VAL A 238 -19.37 14.58 -12.68
C VAL A 238 -18.07 13.81 -12.62
N ARG A 239 -17.59 13.35 -13.79
CA ARG A 239 -16.34 12.61 -13.98
C ARG A 239 -15.60 13.15 -15.19
N GLY A 240 -14.26 13.17 -15.10
CA GLY A 240 -13.41 13.43 -16.27
C GLY A 240 -13.28 12.17 -17.12
N ARG A 241 -13.45 12.32 -18.43
CA ARG A 241 -13.12 11.27 -19.41
C ARG A 241 -11.86 11.68 -20.14
N VAL A 242 -10.94 10.77 -20.24
CA VAL A 242 -9.63 11.00 -20.87
C VAL A 242 -9.38 9.95 -21.93
N SER A 243 -8.83 10.38 -23.07
CA SER A 243 -8.39 9.46 -24.12
C SER A 243 -7.05 9.90 -24.70
N ASP A 244 -6.24 8.92 -25.08
CA ASP A 244 -5.03 9.16 -25.86
C ASP A 244 -5.24 9.02 -27.38
N ALA A 245 -4.16 9.24 -28.14
CA ALA A 245 -4.20 9.21 -29.60
C ALA A 245 -4.50 7.81 -30.18
N VAL A 246 -4.24 6.74 -29.43
CA VAL A 246 -4.52 5.36 -29.86
C VAL A 246 -5.87 4.85 -29.34
N GLY A 247 -6.63 5.67 -28.61
CA GLY A 247 -7.99 5.37 -28.19
C GLY A 247 -8.09 4.68 -26.82
N ARG A 248 -7.02 4.65 -26.00
CA ARG A 248 -7.14 4.21 -24.60
C ARG A 248 -7.99 5.22 -23.84
N LEU A 249 -8.82 4.74 -22.93
CA LEU A 249 -9.78 5.55 -22.20
C LEU A 249 -9.56 5.41 -20.69
N ALA A 250 -9.68 6.52 -19.96
CA ALA A 250 -9.85 6.52 -18.52
C ALA A 250 -11.05 7.38 -18.13
N THR A 251 -11.66 7.01 -17.00
CA THR A 251 -12.71 7.82 -16.37
C THR A 251 -12.28 8.08 -14.93
N SER A 252 -12.27 9.35 -14.51
CA SER A 252 -11.94 9.70 -13.13
C SER A 252 -13.00 9.20 -12.16
N ASN A 253 -12.67 9.24 -10.86
CA ASN A 253 -13.69 9.21 -9.81
C ASN A 253 -14.70 10.37 -10.00
N ALA A 254 -15.86 10.24 -9.37
CA ALA A 254 -16.80 11.35 -9.21
C ALA A 254 -16.20 12.44 -8.31
N TRP A 255 -16.83 13.63 -8.30
CA TRP A 255 -16.42 14.71 -7.40
C TRP A 255 -16.35 14.23 -5.96
N PRO A 256 -15.18 14.30 -5.28
CA PRO A 256 -14.98 13.70 -3.99
C PRO A 256 -15.53 14.57 -2.85
N GLN A 257 -16.79 14.32 -2.49
CA GLN A 257 -17.51 15.06 -1.46
C GLN A 257 -18.52 14.19 -0.72
N ALA A 258 -18.61 14.36 0.60
CA ALA A 258 -19.60 13.73 1.45
C ALA A 258 -21.01 14.32 1.23
N ILE A 259 -22.04 13.70 1.80
CA ILE A 259 -23.45 14.13 1.67
C ILE A 259 -23.66 15.56 2.21
N ASP A 260 -22.95 15.93 3.26
CA ASP A 260 -23.02 17.26 3.90
C ASP A 260 -22.19 18.34 3.20
N GLY A 261 -21.49 17.98 2.13
CA GLY A 261 -20.62 18.89 1.39
C GLY A 261 -19.16 18.88 1.83
N THR A 262 -18.81 18.13 2.87
CA THR A 262 -17.41 17.99 3.33
C THR A 262 -16.55 17.36 2.24
N PRO A 263 -15.39 17.93 1.89
CA PRO A 263 -14.45 17.33 0.95
C PRO A 263 -14.02 15.93 1.38
N THR A 264 -13.73 15.08 0.39
CA THR A 264 -13.16 13.73 0.62
C THR A 264 -11.78 13.69 0.00
N TYR A 265 -10.78 13.35 0.80
CA TYR A 265 -9.38 13.24 0.40
C TYR A 265 -8.95 11.79 0.35
N PHE A 266 -8.20 11.41 -0.70
CA PHE A 266 -7.73 10.05 -0.91
C PHE A 266 -6.22 9.94 -0.73
N GLY A 267 -5.78 8.96 0.04
CA GLY A 267 -4.38 8.71 0.27
C GLY A 267 -4.13 7.38 0.97
N GLU A 268 -2.92 7.18 1.39
CA GLU A 268 -2.48 5.97 2.06
C GLU A 268 -1.44 6.28 3.13
N PHE A 269 -1.45 5.53 4.24
CA PHE A 269 -0.48 5.65 5.32
C PHE A 269 0.00 4.29 5.85
N HIS A 270 0.12 3.29 4.95
CA HIS A 270 0.73 2.00 5.26
C HIS A 270 1.58 1.49 4.10
N TRP A 271 2.84 1.90 4.04
CA TRP A 271 3.85 1.49 3.06
C TRP A 271 5.26 1.75 3.60
N HIS A 272 6.27 1.08 3.01
CA HIS A 272 7.63 0.99 3.51
C HIS A 272 8.65 1.56 2.54
N THR A 273 9.75 2.09 3.09
CA THR A 273 10.86 2.66 2.35
C THR A 273 12.19 2.02 2.78
N GLU A 274 13.29 2.57 2.29
CA GLU A 274 14.64 2.18 2.71
C GLU A 274 14.86 2.26 4.22
N PHE A 275 14.06 3.05 4.93
CA PHE A 275 14.13 3.17 6.38
C PHE A 275 13.65 1.91 7.10
N SER A 276 12.78 1.14 6.51
CA SER A 276 12.35 -0.17 7.04
C SER A 276 13.43 -1.24 7.03
N GLY A 277 14.46 -1.06 6.21
CA GLY A 277 15.48 -2.08 5.98
C GLY A 277 15.06 -3.17 4.99
N ASP A 278 13.79 -3.35 4.77
CA ASP A 278 13.16 -4.24 3.80
C ASP A 278 12.39 -3.50 2.69
N GLY A 279 12.19 -2.19 2.84
CA GLY A 279 11.72 -1.32 1.78
C GLY A 279 12.84 -0.99 0.78
N GLN A 280 12.48 -0.56 -0.42
CA GLN A 280 13.41 -0.51 -1.55
C GLN A 280 13.66 0.89 -2.09
N ARG A 281 12.64 1.75 -2.18
CA ARG A 281 12.80 3.13 -2.67
C ARG A 281 13.12 4.07 -1.52
N THR A 282 13.79 5.17 -1.88
CA THR A 282 13.97 6.26 -0.93
C THR A 282 12.63 6.88 -0.57
N LEU A 283 12.52 7.38 0.65
CA LEU A 283 11.32 8.06 1.13
C LEU A 283 10.96 9.26 0.23
N GLU A 284 11.97 10.04 -0.22
CA GLU A 284 11.75 11.15 -1.14
C GLU A 284 11.15 10.71 -2.48
N ALA A 285 11.66 9.61 -3.05
CA ALA A 285 11.12 9.08 -4.30
C ALA A 285 9.69 8.56 -4.12
N ALA A 286 9.40 7.88 -3.00
CA ALA A 286 8.08 7.36 -2.70
C ALA A 286 7.05 8.49 -2.46
N LEU A 287 7.41 9.54 -1.70
CA LEU A 287 6.55 10.71 -1.49
C LEU A 287 6.34 11.52 -2.77
N THR A 288 7.38 11.62 -3.62
CA THR A 288 7.24 12.25 -4.95
C THR A 288 6.21 11.49 -5.79
N SER A 289 6.31 10.17 -5.83
CA SER A 289 5.34 9.34 -6.56
C SER A 289 3.93 9.46 -6.00
N ALA A 290 3.77 9.42 -4.67
CA ALA A 290 2.48 9.59 -4.02
C ALA A 290 1.79 10.90 -4.45
N ARG A 291 2.53 12.02 -4.39
CA ARG A 291 2.03 13.35 -4.68
C ARG A 291 1.84 13.61 -6.17
N ASP A 292 2.86 13.32 -6.98
CA ASP A 292 2.98 13.83 -8.35
C ASP A 292 2.59 12.79 -9.43
N GLU A 293 2.63 11.49 -9.12
CA GLU A 293 2.35 10.40 -10.07
C GLU A 293 1.05 9.64 -9.75
N LEU A 294 0.73 9.47 -8.48
CA LEU A 294 -0.45 8.74 -8.01
C LEU A 294 -1.60 9.67 -7.58
N ALA A 295 -1.40 10.99 -7.64
CA ALA A 295 -2.38 12.00 -7.28
C ALA A 295 -3.00 11.81 -5.88
N LEU A 296 -2.23 11.32 -4.90
CA LEU A 296 -2.72 11.24 -3.54
C LEU A 296 -2.85 12.62 -2.92
N ASP A 297 -3.82 12.79 -2.04
CA ASP A 297 -4.00 14.03 -1.27
C ASP A 297 -3.13 14.02 -0.01
N PHE A 298 -2.89 12.83 0.52
CA PHE A 298 -2.01 12.62 1.66
C PHE A 298 -1.27 11.28 1.54
N ALA A 299 -0.14 11.17 2.25
CA ALA A 299 0.56 9.91 2.44
C ALA A 299 1.20 9.86 3.83
N GLY A 300 1.49 8.66 4.33
CA GLY A 300 2.19 8.46 5.58
C GLY A 300 3.07 7.22 5.50
N PRO A 301 4.39 7.34 5.63
CA PRO A 301 5.24 6.16 5.74
C PRO A 301 4.94 5.41 7.03
N SER A 302 5.04 4.09 7.00
CA SER A 302 4.94 3.23 8.15
C SER A 302 6.17 2.34 8.31
N ASP A 303 7.34 2.91 8.08
CA ASP A 303 8.60 2.17 8.20
C ASP A 303 8.75 1.48 9.55
N HIS A 304 9.32 0.28 9.57
CA HIS A 304 9.46 -0.53 10.77
C HIS A 304 10.30 0.15 11.85
N LEU A 305 9.73 0.29 13.04
CA LEU A 305 10.50 0.54 14.25
C LEU A 305 11.02 -0.80 14.77
N ALA A 306 12.31 -1.06 14.58
CA ALA A 306 12.89 -2.31 15.03
C ALA A 306 12.90 -2.43 16.55
N PRO A 307 12.43 -3.57 17.11
CA PRO A 307 12.41 -3.80 18.57
C PRO A 307 13.79 -3.79 19.22
N ASP A 308 14.84 -4.06 18.45
CA ASP A 308 16.22 -4.10 18.93
C ASP A 308 16.88 -2.73 19.09
N GLY A 309 16.17 -1.66 18.70
CA GLY A 309 16.66 -0.28 18.82
C GLY A 309 17.74 0.10 17.81
N THR A 310 18.10 -0.78 16.86
CA THR A 310 19.14 -0.48 15.87
C THR A 310 18.72 0.64 14.93
N TYR A 311 17.43 0.82 14.70
CA TYR A 311 16.87 1.89 13.88
C TYR A 311 16.39 3.11 14.69
N ALA A 312 16.24 3.00 16.01
CA ALA A 312 15.59 4.02 16.84
C ALA A 312 16.39 5.32 17.02
N HIS A 313 17.68 5.37 16.69
CA HIS A 313 18.52 6.52 17.01
C HIS A 313 18.80 7.49 15.86
N ARG A 314 18.73 7.04 14.59
CA ARG A 314 18.98 7.89 13.43
C ARG A 314 17.75 8.15 12.58
N LEU A 315 16.95 7.14 12.36
CA LEU A 315 15.87 7.12 11.38
C LEU A 315 14.74 8.13 11.64
N PRO A 316 14.21 8.28 12.87
CA PRO A 316 13.05 9.15 13.07
C PRO A 316 13.30 10.62 12.77
N ILE A 317 14.51 11.12 12.99
CA ILE A 317 14.83 12.52 12.73
C ILE A 317 14.93 12.76 11.24
N GLU A 318 15.71 11.96 10.52
CA GLU A 318 15.91 12.07 9.08
C GLU A 318 14.61 11.83 8.31
N LEU A 319 13.85 10.80 8.68
CA LEU A 319 12.53 10.53 8.13
C LEU A 319 11.59 11.73 8.31
N VAL A 320 11.54 12.31 9.52
CA VAL A 320 10.69 13.47 9.81
C VAL A 320 11.13 14.70 9.03
N GLU A 321 12.44 14.94 8.88
CA GLU A 321 12.96 16.07 8.08
C GLU A 321 12.54 15.94 6.61
N ILE A 322 12.58 14.73 6.05
CA ILE A 322 12.09 14.47 4.69
C ILE A 322 10.58 14.71 4.63
N CYS A 323 9.81 14.09 5.52
CA CYS A 323 8.36 14.23 5.55
C CYS A 323 7.91 15.71 5.64
N ARG A 324 8.55 16.51 6.49
CA ARG A 324 8.26 17.96 6.62
C ARG A 324 8.50 18.75 5.34
N ARG A 325 9.45 18.34 4.49
CA ARG A 325 9.67 19.00 3.19
C ARG A 325 8.59 18.72 2.17
N PHE A 326 7.90 17.58 2.32
CA PHE A 326 6.81 17.18 1.43
C PHE A 326 5.44 17.58 1.95
N ASP A 327 5.33 17.95 3.23
CA ASP A 327 4.08 18.38 3.84
C ASP A 327 3.72 19.80 3.37
N GLU A 328 2.79 19.88 2.44
CA GLU A 328 2.33 21.11 1.77
C GLU A 328 0.82 21.26 1.98
N PRO A 329 0.35 21.85 3.11
CA PRO A 329 -1.08 22.03 3.38
C PRO A 329 -1.84 22.66 2.21
N GLY A 330 -3.02 22.13 1.90
CA GLY A 330 -3.82 22.52 0.72
C GLY A 330 -3.40 21.86 -0.59
N ARG A 331 -2.28 21.14 -0.63
CA ARG A 331 -1.80 20.43 -1.82
C ARG A 331 -1.56 18.95 -1.57
N PHE A 332 -0.79 18.62 -0.55
CA PHE A 332 -0.41 17.26 -0.17
C PHE A 332 0.04 17.25 1.29
N CYS A 333 -0.52 16.35 2.09
CA CYS A 333 -0.16 16.23 3.50
C CYS A 333 0.60 14.94 3.80
N VAL A 334 1.52 15.01 4.75
CA VAL A 334 2.23 13.83 5.25
C VAL A 334 1.82 13.55 6.69
N ILE A 335 1.20 12.38 6.91
CA ILE A 335 0.79 11.91 8.24
C ILE A 335 1.96 11.11 8.84
N PRO A 336 2.58 11.57 9.94
CA PRO A 336 3.69 10.86 10.56
C PRO A 336 3.27 9.49 11.07
N GLY A 337 4.10 8.48 10.80
CA GLY A 337 3.80 7.14 11.28
C GLY A 337 5.00 6.20 11.25
N ALA A 338 4.82 5.04 11.87
CA ALA A 338 5.76 3.93 11.86
C ALA A 338 5.03 2.63 12.17
N GLU A 339 5.60 1.51 11.74
CA GLU A 339 5.07 0.19 12.04
C GLU A 339 5.82 -0.50 13.18
N LEU A 340 5.05 -1.21 13.99
CA LEU A 340 5.49 -2.07 15.07
C LEU A 340 5.06 -3.50 14.78
N ALA A 341 6.01 -4.33 14.37
CA ALA A 341 5.77 -5.73 14.05
C ALA A 341 5.72 -6.58 15.33
N ALA A 342 4.61 -7.26 15.59
CA ALA A 342 4.42 -8.19 16.68
C ALA A 342 3.86 -9.53 16.16
N ARG A 343 4.10 -10.61 16.90
CA ARG A 343 3.66 -11.96 16.50
C ARG A 343 2.14 -12.08 16.32
N TYR A 344 1.36 -11.44 17.19
CA TYR A 344 -0.10 -11.47 17.15
C TYR A 344 -0.69 -10.20 16.55
N GLY A 345 -0.27 -9.88 15.34
CA GLY A 345 -0.70 -8.73 14.58
C GLY A 345 0.33 -7.60 14.59
N HIS A 346 0.45 -6.97 13.46
CA HIS A 346 1.25 -5.77 13.29
C HIS A 346 0.38 -4.54 13.53
N VAL A 347 1.00 -3.43 13.90
CA VAL A 347 0.29 -2.22 14.28
C VAL A 347 1.03 -1.01 13.77
N ASN A 348 0.36 -0.17 13.00
CA ASN A 348 0.87 1.15 12.68
C ASN A 348 0.57 2.13 13.82
N LEU A 349 1.53 2.98 14.13
CA LEU A 349 1.40 4.13 15.00
C LEU A 349 1.36 5.38 14.12
N HIS A 350 0.33 6.22 14.27
CA HIS A 350 0.25 7.51 13.60
C HIS A 350 -0.03 8.63 14.58
N THR A 351 0.45 9.84 14.26
CA THR A 351 0.29 11.02 15.11
C THR A 351 -0.23 12.22 14.31
N SER A 352 -0.81 13.19 15.04
CA SER A 352 -1.34 14.42 14.44
C SER A 352 -0.25 15.32 13.87
N ASP A 353 0.97 15.20 14.36
CA ASP A 353 2.09 16.06 14.00
C ASP A 353 3.43 15.38 14.25
N PHE A 354 4.45 15.92 13.60
CA PHE A 354 5.82 15.38 13.65
C PHE A 354 6.48 15.48 15.03
N ASP A 355 6.15 16.48 15.83
CA ASP A 355 6.76 16.66 17.16
C ASP A 355 6.22 15.61 18.12
N THR A 356 4.92 15.33 18.08
CA THR A 356 4.30 14.22 18.82
C THR A 356 4.88 12.87 18.40
N PHE A 357 5.09 12.65 17.08
CA PHE A 357 5.74 11.44 16.58
C PHE A 357 7.16 11.28 17.15
N LEU A 358 7.98 12.33 17.05
CA LEU A 358 9.36 12.30 17.57
C LEU A 358 9.42 12.07 19.08
N ASP A 359 8.48 12.62 19.84
CA ASP A 359 8.40 12.39 21.29
C ASP A 359 8.14 10.92 21.61
N ILE A 360 7.14 10.31 20.95
CA ILE A 360 6.82 8.90 21.14
C ILE A 360 8.02 8.02 20.74
N VAL A 361 8.61 8.25 19.57
CA VAL A 361 9.71 7.41 19.08
C VAL A 361 10.97 7.55 19.93
N ARG A 362 11.26 8.73 20.49
CA ARG A 362 12.37 8.92 21.44
C ARG A 362 12.17 8.13 22.74
N ARG A 363 10.94 7.99 23.20
CA ARG A 363 10.59 7.22 24.39
C ARG A 363 10.59 5.71 24.14
N PHE A 364 10.36 5.29 22.92
CA PHE A 364 10.24 3.88 22.54
C PHE A 364 11.38 2.99 23.05
N PRO A 365 12.68 3.30 22.88
CA PRO A 365 13.77 2.46 23.34
C PRO A 365 13.81 2.26 24.87
N TYR A 366 13.34 3.24 25.63
CA TYR A 366 13.45 3.25 27.07
C TYR A 366 12.21 2.70 27.78
N GLU A 367 11.05 2.94 27.23
CA GLU A 367 9.77 2.61 27.86
C GLU A 367 9.17 1.31 27.30
N LEU A 368 9.16 1.14 26.00
CA LEU A 368 8.52 0.00 25.35
C LEU A 368 9.44 -1.19 25.12
N LEU A 369 10.65 -0.95 24.65
CA LEU A 369 11.56 -2.03 24.31
C LEU A 369 11.86 -2.98 25.46
N PRO A 370 12.03 -2.52 26.73
CA PRO A 370 12.15 -3.40 27.89
C PRO A 370 10.87 -4.23 28.13
N VAL A 371 9.69 -3.63 27.97
CA VAL A 371 8.40 -4.32 28.11
C VAL A 371 8.24 -5.34 27.01
N TRP A 372 8.51 -4.98 25.76
CA TRP A 372 8.49 -5.87 24.61
C TRP A 372 9.38 -7.10 24.83
N ARG A 373 10.64 -6.89 25.21
CA ARG A 373 11.59 -7.99 25.50
C ARG A 373 11.14 -8.90 26.63
N SER A 374 10.43 -8.37 27.63
CA SER A 374 9.92 -9.15 28.77
C SER A 374 8.68 -9.97 28.41
N MET A 375 7.90 -9.52 27.45
CA MET A 375 6.65 -10.17 27.01
C MET A 375 6.87 -11.15 25.84
N GLY A 376 8.06 -11.16 25.28
CA GLY A 376 8.35 -11.89 24.05
C GLY A 376 7.52 -11.34 22.89
N ASP A 377 6.95 -12.25 22.09
CA ASP A 377 6.19 -11.88 20.90
C ASP A 377 4.72 -11.48 21.21
N ASP A 378 4.27 -11.62 22.45
CA ASP A 378 2.91 -11.29 22.90
C ASP A 378 2.86 -9.83 23.37
N PHE A 379 2.73 -8.89 22.41
CA PHE A 379 2.69 -7.47 22.73
C PHE A 379 1.25 -6.97 22.87
N PRO A 380 0.82 -6.49 24.07
CA PRO A 380 -0.54 -6.00 24.25
C PRO A 380 -0.74 -4.65 23.54
N LEU A 381 -1.79 -4.55 22.73
CA LEU A 381 -2.21 -3.28 22.10
C LEU A 381 -2.38 -2.14 23.11
N GLU A 382 -2.70 -2.43 24.39
CA GLU A 382 -2.83 -1.45 25.45
C GLU A 382 -1.55 -0.69 25.75
N VAL A 383 -0.40 -1.37 25.67
CA VAL A 383 0.90 -0.72 25.92
C VAL A 383 1.20 0.29 24.82
N LEU A 384 0.86 -0.03 23.57
CA LEU A 384 0.98 0.92 22.46
C LEU A 384 -0.02 2.07 22.57
N ALA A 385 -1.26 1.76 22.91
CA ALA A 385 -2.29 2.77 23.12
C ALA A 385 -1.91 3.75 24.24
N ALA A 386 -1.21 3.28 25.29
CA ALA A 386 -0.72 4.12 26.39
C ALA A 386 0.32 5.16 25.97
N LEU A 387 1.03 4.94 24.86
CA LEU A 387 1.98 5.92 24.31
C LEU A 387 1.30 7.04 23.54
N CYS A 388 0.09 6.78 23.04
CA CYS A 388 -0.65 7.71 22.20
C CYS A 388 -1.31 8.79 23.07
N PRO A 389 -0.91 10.07 22.98
CA PRO A 389 -1.64 11.13 23.62
C PRO A 389 -3.06 11.22 23.03
N GLU A 390 -4.06 11.43 23.90
CA GLU A 390 -5.45 11.55 23.48
C GLU A 390 -5.62 12.62 22.38
N GLY A 391 -6.29 12.25 21.29
CA GLY A 391 -6.52 13.13 20.15
C GLY A 391 -5.28 13.44 19.30
N ARG A 392 -4.07 12.99 19.68
CA ARG A 392 -2.82 13.30 18.98
C ARG A 392 -2.02 12.08 18.56
N GLY A 393 -2.40 10.89 19.00
CA GLY A 393 -1.79 9.63 18.61
C GLY A 393 -2.83 8.53 18.52
N MET A 394 -2.63 7.58 17.62
CA MET A 394 -3.47 6.40 17.48
C MET A 394 -2.68 5.21 16.94
N ILE A 395 -3.18 4.02 17.24
CA ILE A 395 -2.70 2.75 16.69
C ILE A 395 -3.72 2.19 15.71
N VAL A 396 -3.20 1.58 14.63
CA VAL A 396 -3.98 0.99 13.54
C VAL A 396 -3.49 -0.42 13.27
N PRO A 397 -4.12 -1.44 13.85
CA PRO A 397 -3.83 -2.82 13.53
C PRO A 397 -4.11 -3.12 12.06
N HIS A 398 -3.25 -3.95 11.45
CA HIS A 398 -3.38 -4.36 10.07
C HIS A 398 -3.16 -5.87 9.89
N HIS A 399 -3.46 -6.40 8.70
CA HIS A 399 -3.52 -7.85 8.34
C HIS A 399 -3.98 -8.76 9.51
N THR A 400 -5.03 -8.32 10.19
CA THR A 400 -5.45 -8.82 11.50
C THR A 400 -5.83 -10.29 11.56
N ASN A 401 -6.27 -10.88 10.44
CA ASN A 401 -6.58 -12.30 10.32
C ASN A 401 -5.61 -13.06 9.40
N VAL A 402 -4.38 -12.57 9.24
CA VAL A 402 -3.31 -13.31 8.56
C VAL A 402 -2.66 -14.27 9.55
N ASP A 403 -2.51 -15.52 9.15
CA ASP A 403 -1.79 -16.56 9.90
C ASP A 403 -0.90 -17.37 8.95
N ALA A 404 0.34 -16.95 8.81
CA ALA A 404 1.29 -17.58 7.91
C ALA A 404 1.70 -19.00 8.35
N SER A 405 1.45 -19.38 9.60
CA SER A 405 1.79 -20.70 10.11
C SER A 405 0.88 -21.81 9.58
N LEU A 406 -0.38 -21.47 9.21
CA LEU A 406 -1.37 -22.46 8.83
C LEU A 406 -1.20 -22.97 7.39
N GLU A 407 -0.92 -22.08 6.44
CA GLU A 407 -0.87 -22.44 5.02
C GLU A 407 0.54 -22.62 4.47
N ALA A 408 1.49 -21.80 4.89
CA ALA A 408 2.83 -21.78 4.30
C ALA A 408 3.88 -22.54 5.10
N GLY A 409 3.56 -22.99 6.32
CA GLY A 409 4.55 -23.56 7.23
C GLY A 409 5.69 -22.58 7.53
N VAL A 410 5.45 -21.27 7.34
CA VAL A 410 6.46 -20.24 7.57
C VAL A 410 6.61 -20.05 9.06
N VAL A 411 7.70 -20.60 9.57
CA VAL A 411 8.03 -20.57 11.00
C VAL A 411 9.47 -20.08 11.19
N HIS A 412 9.75 -19.52 12.36
CA HIS A 412 11.10 -19.23 12.78
C HIS A 412 11.95 -20.50 12.85
N SER A 413 13.27 -20.36 12.90
CA SER A 413 14.22 -21.50 13.01
C SER A 413 13.96 -22.39 14.23
N ASP A 414 13.27 -21.90 15.24
CA ASP A 414 12.86 -22.62 16.45
C ASP A 414 11.46 -23.25 16.37
N GLY A 415 10.80 -23.18 15.19
CA GLY A 415 9.49 -23.75 14.93
C GLY A 415 8.30 -22.89 15.37
N ARG A 416 8.52 -21.68 15.92
CA ARG A 416 7.43 -20.76 16.27
C ARG A 416 6.84 -20.12 15.02
N PRO A 417 5.50 -19.89 14.97
CA PRO A 417 4.87 -19.13 13.89
C PRO A 417 5.47 -17.73 13.77
N ILE A 418 5.65 -17.24 12.54
CA ILE A 418 6.14 -15.87 12.30
C ILE A 418 5.03 -14.87 12.51
N TRP A 419 3.84 -15.13 11.92
CA TRP A 419 2.66 -14.30 12.07
C TRP A 419 1.48 -15.17 12.50
N CYS A 420 0.69 -14.66 13.42
CA CYS A 420 -0.56 -15.25 13.85
C CYS A 420 -1.69 -14.23 13.75
N ALA A 421 -2.91 -14.70 13.51
CA ALA A 421 -4.09 -13.86 13.56
C ALA A 421 -4.18 -13.10 14.89
N MET A 422 -4.62 -11.84 14.82
CA MET A 422 -4.71 -10.95 15.97
C MET A 422 -5.65 -11.51 17.02
N ARG A 423 -5.21 -11.48 18.28
CA ARG A 423 -6.03 -11.79 19.43
C ARG A 423 -6.62 -10.50 20.00
N TRP A 424 -7.81 -10.14 19.56
CA TRP A 424 -8.47 -8.94 20.02
C TRP A 424 -8.65 -8.95 21.55
N PRO A 425 -8.06 -8.00 22.30
CA PRO A 425 -8.17 -7.95 23.76
C PRO A 425 -9.56 -7.51 24.22
N VAL A 426 -9.77 -7.51 25.53
CA VAL A 426 -10.95 -6.87 26.14
C VAL A 426 -10.84 -5.36 25.96
N VAL A 427 -11.92 -4.69 25.63
CA VAL A 427 -11.94 -3.23 25.46
C VAL A 427 -11.77 -2.54 26.82
N THR A 428 -10.73 -1.74 26.93
CA THR A 428 -10.51 -0.85 28.08
C THR A 428 -10.62 0.62 27.65
N PRO A 429 -10.82 1.56 28.57
CA PRO A 429 -10.85 2.99 28.23
C PRO A 429 -9.58 3.46 27.51
N LEU A 430 -8.42 2.99 27.93
CA LEU A 430 -7.14 3.31 27.32
C LEU A 430 -7.05 2.79 25.89
N LEU A 431 -7.42 1.51 25.69
CA LEU A 431 -7.43 0.92 24.37
C LEU A 431 -8.46 1.61 23.46
N HIS A 432 -9.63 1.94 23.97
CA HIS A 432 -10.64 2.68 23.21
C HIS A 432 -10.14 4.07 22.77
N GLN A 433 -9.34 4.73 23.61
CA GLN A 433 -8.72 6.02 23.30
C GLN A 433 -7.66 5.91 22.18
N GLY A 434 -6.75 4.95 22.26
CA GLY A 434 -5.63 4.81 21.32
C GLY A 434 -5.96 4.00 20.07
N LEU A 435 -6.82 2.98 20.16
CA LEU A 435 -7.25 2.13 19.03
C LEU A 435 -8.48 2.72 18.37
N ARG A 436 -8.25 3.57 17.35
CA ARG A 436 -9.34 4.29 16.67
C ARG A 436 -9.70 3.71 15.32
N LEU A 437 -8.76 3.08 14.65
CA LEU A 437 -8.89 2.57 13.28
C LEU A 437 -8.38 1.14 13.20
N VAL A 438 -8.78 0.46 12.12
CA VAL A 438 -8.26 -0.84 11.70
C VAL A 438 -8.15 -0.87 10.19
N GLU A 439 -7.11 -1.48 9.68
CA GLU A 439 -6.98 -1.69 8.24
C GLU A 439 -7.94 -2.79 7.79
N MET A 440 -8.79 -2.44 6.83
CA MET A 440 -9.82 -3.31 6.26
C MET A 440 -9.30 -4.12 5.08
N VAL A 441 -8.37 -3.55 4.33
CA VAL A 441 -7.88 -4.11 3.06
C VAL A 441 -6.46 -3.63 2.75
N GLN A 442 -5.64 -4.55 2.23
CA GLN A 442 -4.32 -4.26 1.68
C GLN A 442 -3.93 -5.37 0.67
N THR A 443 -2.65 -5.45 0.24
CA THR A 443 -2.18 -6.44 -0.76
C THR A 443 -2.43 -7.91 -0.37
N MET A 444 -2.55 -8.22 0.92
CA MET A 444 -2.84 -9.59 1.38
C MET A 444 -4.33 -9.95 1.33
N GLY A 445 -5.23 -9.00 1.03
CA GLY A 445 -6.66 -9.23 0.93
C GLY A 445 -7.51 -8.29 1.78
N ALA A 446 -8.79 -8.64 1.93
CA ALA A 446 -9.75 -7.90 2.76
C ALA A 446 -9.98 -8.62 4.08
N PHE A 447 -9.74 -7.94 5.19
CA PHE A 447 -9.77 -8.50 6.55
C PHE A 447 -11.14 -8.40 7.22
N GLU A 448 -12.18 -8.08 6.45
CA GLU A 448 -13.54 -7.91 6.95
C GLU A 448 -14.05 -9.13 7.71
N THR A 449 -13.91 -10.30 7.08
CA THR A 449 -14.40 -11.58 7.60
C THR A 449 -13.36 -12.68 7.41
N GLU A 450 -13.65 -13.85 7.96
CA GLU A 450 -12.89 -15.09 7.74
C GLU A 450 -13.43 -15.84 6.51
N SER A 451 -13.75 -15.10 5.43
CA SER A 451 -14.39 -15.64 4.24
C SER A 451 -13.43 -16.45 3.38
N THR A 452 -13.93 -17.53 2.81
CA THR A 452 -13.26 -18.30 1.75
C THR A 452 -13.60 -17.79 0.35
N ASP A 453 -14.46 -16.75 0.23
CA ASP A 453 -14.80 -16.14 -1.05
C ASP A 453 -13.54 -15.58 -1.70
N PRO A 454 -13.20 -15.96 -2.94
CA PRO A 454 -12.02 -15.45 -3.64
C PRO A 454 -11.95 -13.92 -3.72
N ALA A 455 -13.11 -13.22 -3.77
CA ALA A 455 -13.19 -11.77 -3.81
C ALA A 455 -12.72 -11.09 -2.49
N TRP A 456 -12.71 -11.84 -1.38
CA TRP A 456 -12.37 -11.39 -0.05
C TRP A 456 -11.22 -12.16 0.56
N ARG A 457 -10.63 -13.07 -0.21
CA ARG A 457 -9.64 -14.01 0.30
C ARG A 457 -8.41 -13.30 0.84
N VAL A 458 -8.15 -13.56 2.09
CA VAL A 458 -6.88 -13.19 2.73
C VAL A 458 -5.84 -14.23 2.38
N ARG A 459 -4.68 -13.78 1.93
CA ARG A 459 -3.51 -14.63 1.76
C ARG A 459 -3.09 -15.12 3.15
N TRP A 460 -2.99 -16.42 3.33
CA TRP A 460 -2.69 -17.07 4.63
C TRP A 460 -3.74 -16.74 5.71
N GLY A 461 -5.01 -16.81 5.36
CA GLY A 461 -6.10 -16.46 6.27
C GLY A 461 -6.18 -17.35 7.52
N GLY A 462 -6.21 -16.72 8.68
CA GLY A 462 -6.42 -17.33 9.99
C GLY A 462 -7.80 -17.02 10.57
N TYR A 463 -8.09 -17.54 11.75
CA TYR A 463 -9.36 -17.42 12.43
C TYR A 463 -9.29 -16.53 13.67
N GLY A 464 -10.37 -15.81 13.94
CA GLY A 464 -10.58 -15.03 15.17
C GLY A 464 -10.00 -13.63 15.16
N GLY A 465 -9.26 -13.23 14.08
CA GLY A 465 -8.64 -11.92 13.97
C GLY A 465 -9.39 -10.93 13.08
N SER A 466 -10.46 -11.32 12.38
CA SER A 466 -11.14 -10.45 11.43
C SER A 466 -11.68 -9.16 12.05
N VAL A 467 -11.90 -8.14 11.21
CA VAL A 467 -12.46 -6.85 11.63
C VAL A 467 -13.86 -7.02 12.23
N GLN A 468 -14.69 -7.90 11.67
CA GLN A 468 -15.99 -8.22 12.28
C GLN A 468 -15.85 -8.83 13.67
N THR A 469 -14.82 -9.65 13.92
CA THR A 469 -14.53 -10.17 15.26
C THR A 469 -14.20 -9.05 16.24
N ALA A 470 -13.42 -8.04 15.82
CA ALA A 470 -13.14 -6.86 16.64
C ALA A 470 -14.44 -6.13 17.03
N LEU A 471 -15.28 -5.82 16.04
CA LEU A 471 -16.54 -5.12 16.25
C LEU A 471 -17.49 -5.90 17.17
N LEU A 472 -17.59 -7.22 16.98
CA LEU A 472 -18.40 -8.10 17.84
C LEU A 472 -17.90 -8.18 19.28
N ARG A 473 -16.59 -7.94 19.50
CA ARG A 473 -15.98 -7.83 20.84
C ARG A 473 -16.09 -6.44 21.44
N GLY A 474 -16.78 -5.51 20.76
CA GLY A 474 -17.05 -4.17 21.27
C GLY A 474 -15.98 -3.12 20.93
N HIS A 475 -14.97 -3.45 20.11
CA HIS A 475 -14.03 -2.45 19.62
C HIS A 475 -14.73 -1.47 18.68
N ARG A 476 -14.55 -0.17 18.93
CA ARG A 476 -15.16 0.89 18.10
C ARG A 476 -14.10 1.49 17.17
N VAL A 477 -13.84 0.80 16.09
CA VAL A 477 -12.79 1.13 15.13
C VAL A 477 -13.36 1.53 13.78
N GLY A 478 -12.84 2.63 13.20
CA GLY A 478 -13.10 3.03 11.82
C GLY A 478 -12.25 2.21 10.85
N PHE A 479 -12.56 2.32 9.57
CA PHE A 479 -11.97 1.52 8.51
C PHE A 479 -11.05 2.33 7.62
N VAL A 480 -9.85 1.80 7.37
CA VAL A 480 -8.85 2.37 6.46
C VAL A 480 -8.33 1.27 5.54
N GLY A 481 -7.75 1.67 4.41
CA GLY A 481 -7.05 0.79 3.49
C GLY A 481 -5.60 1.20 3.35
N GLY A 482 -4.72 0.24 3.17
CA GLY A 482 -3.30 0.44 2.96
C GLY A 482 -2.75 -0.51 1.90
N SER A 483 -1.46 -0.41 1.58
CA SER A 483 -0.82 -1.36 0.67
C SER A 483 0.10 -2.33 1.36
N ASP A 484 0.75 -1.91 2.44
CA ASP A 484 1.85 -2.65 3.04
C ASP A 484 2.96 -2.91 1.99
N ASN A 485 3.14 -1.95 1.07
CA ASN A 485 4.03 -2.09 -0.07
C ASN A 485 5.47 -1.81 0.33
N HIS A 486 6.36 -2.77 0.13
CA HIS A 486 7.78 -2.65 0.43
C HIS A 486 8.65 -2.24 -0.78
N ALA A 487 8.03 -2.01 -1.93
CA ALA A 487 8.74 -1.43 -3.06
C ALA A 487 8.84 0.12 -2.99
N GLY A 488 8.23 0.74 -1.97
CA GLY A 488 8.13 2.19 -1.85
C GLY A 488 7.20 2.79 -2.91
N TRP A 489 6.13 2.07 -3.25
CA TRP A 489 5.15 2.45 -4.26
C TRP A 489 3.74 2.44 -3.65
N PRO A 490 3.32 3.51 -2.97
CA PRO A 490 2.02 3.56 -2.32
C PRO A 490 0.87 3.14 -3.23
N THR A 491 -0.16 2.52 -2.66
CA THR A 491 -1.39 2.06 -3.34
C THR A 491 -1.23 0.97 -4.40
N ARG A 492 -0.03 0.45 -4.62
CA ARG A 492 0.21 -0.59 -5.63
C ARG A 492 0.42 -1.96 -4.98
N ASP A 493 0.01 -3.00 -5.69
CA ASP A 493 0.27 -4.38 -5.28
C ASP A 493 1.71 -4.80 -5.58
N TRP A 494 2.23 -5.74 -4.82
CA TRP A 494 3.63 -6.21 -4.86
C TRP A 494 4.02 -7.02 -6.08
N GLY A 495 3.22 -7.19 -7.05
CA GLY A 495 3.68 -8.09 -8.11
C GLY A 495 2.67 -8.49 -9.16
N ALA A 496 1.48 -7.95 -9.13
CA ALA A 496 0.43 -8.31 -10.07
C ALA A 496 -0.08 -7.13 -10.92
N GLY A 497 0.46 -5.92 -10.74
CA GLY A 497 -0.03 -4.71 -11.41
C GLY A 497 -1.41 -4.27 -10.91
N GLY A 498 -1.90 -4.90 -9.82
CA GLY A 498 -3.16 -4.57 -9.19
C GLY A 498 -3.07 -3.34 -8.29
N THR A 499 -4.21 -2.80 -7.95
CA THR A 499 -4.36 -1.81 -6.88
C THR A 499 -4.42 -2.50 -5.54
N SER A 500 -3.99 -1.80 -4.51
CA SER A 500 -4.07 -2.21 -3.12
C SER A 500 -5.06 -1.34 -2.35
N GLY A 501 -5.11 -1.42 -1.03
CA GLY A 501 -6.00 -0.60 -0.23
C GLY A 501 -5.73 0.90 -0.38
N LEU A 502 -6.79 1.71 -0.25
CA LEU A 502 -6.75 3.17 -0.27
C LEU A 502 -7.67 3.70 0.84
N THR A 503 -7.22 4.72 1.52
CA THR A 503 -8.00 5.40 2.57
C THR A 503 -8.62 6.68 2.00
N ALA A 504 -9.89 6.90 2.32
CA ALA A 504 -10.58 8.15 2.09
C ALA A 504 -10.92 8.84 3.41
N ILE A 505 -10.64 10.13 3.52
CA ILE A 505 -10.87 10.93 4.72
C ILE A 505 -11.84 12.06 4.38
N GLN A 506 -12.91 12.20 5.17
CA GLN A 506 -13.86 13.31 5.08
C GLN A 506 -13.45 14.40 6.06
N ALA A 507 -12.87 15.48 5.55
CA ALA A 507 -12.33 16.57 6.34
C ALA A 507 -12.60 17.93 5.68
N PRO A 508 -12.78 19.03 6.44
CA PRO A 508 -13.06 20.33 5.86
C PRO A 508 -11.87 20.90 5.06
N ASP A 509 -10.65 20.64 5.52
CA ASP A 509 -9.44 21.17 4.95
C ASP A 509 -8.38 20.07 4.72
N LEU A 510 -7.51 20.29 3.75
CA LEU A 510 -6.36 19.42 3.46
C LEU A 510 -5.14 19.91 4.24
N ASP A 511 -5.09 19.59 5.51
CA ASP A 511 -3.94 19.79 6.39
C ASP A 511 -3.80 18.64 7.40
N GLY A 512 -2.62 18.47 7.96
CA GLY A 512 -2.29 17.32 8.81
C GLY A 512 -3.15 17.23 10.06
N GLU A 513 -3.43 18.35 10.74
CA GLU A 513 -4.22 18.40 11.96
C GLU A 513 -5.68 18.02 11.68
N THR A 514 -6.27 18.63 10.67
CA THR A 514 -7.66 18.41 10.26
C THR A 514 -7.89 16.98 9.76
N LEU A 515 -6.98 16.44 8.94
CA LEU A 515 -7.03 15.06 8.48
C LEU A 515 -6.91 14.07 9.64
N PHE A 516 -5.95 14.32 10.56
CA PHE A 516 -5.78 13.43 11.71
C PHE A 516 -7.00 13.48 12.65
N ALA A 517 -7.57 14.66 12.89
CA ALA A 517 -8.79 14.80 13.69
C ALA A 517 -9.97 14.03 13.09
N ALA A 518 -10.13 14.07 11.75
CA ALA A 518 -11.14 13.28 11.05
C ALA A 518 -10.90 11.78 11.18
N LEU A 519 -9.66 11.30 11.02
CA LEU A 519 -9.27 9.91 11.27
C LEU A 519 -9.56 9.49 12.71
N TYR A 520 -9.17 10.30 13.69
CA TYR A 520 -9.41 10.04 15.10
C TYR A 520 -10.91 9.94 15.43
N GLN A 521 -11.73 10.71 14.73
CA GLN A 521 -13.20 10.64 14.79
C GLN A 521 -13.79 9.54 13.91
N ARG A 522 -12.97 8.76 13.19
CA ARG A 522 -13.40 7.70 12.26
C ARG A 522 -14.22 8.21 11.07
N ARG A 523 -14.08 9.49 10.72
CA ARG A 523 -14.66 10.09 9.51
C ARG A 523 -13.83 9.73 8.27
N CYS A 524 -13.66 8.43 8.07
CA CYS A 524 -12.87 7.84 7.00
C CYS A 524 -13.49 6.52 6.54
N TYR A 525 -13.00 6.02 5.43
CA TYR A 525 -13.42 4.73 4.92
C TYR A 525 -12.32 4.08 4.06
N ALA A 526 -12.41 2.77 3.88
CA ALA A 526 -11.50 1.98 3.07
C ALA A 526 -12.06 1.72 1.67
N THR A 527 -11.19 1.71 0.66
CA THR A 527 -11.49 1.13 -0.65
C THR A 527 -10.40 0.14 -1.05
N SER A 528 -10.69 -0.72 -2.00
CA SER A 528 -9.71 -1.68 -2.55
C SER A 528 -8.81 -1.06 -3.62
N GLY A 529 -8.38 0.19 -3.44
CA GLY A 529 -7.38 0.88 -4.25
C GLY A 529 -7.92 1.78 -5.35
N VAL A 530 -9.23 1.81 -5.57
CA VAL A 530 -9.87 2.76 -6.49
C VAL A 530 -10.64 3.83 -5.73
N ARG A 531 -10.76 5.03 -6.30
CA ARG A 531 -11.39 6.17 -5.64
C ARG A 531 -12.91 6.13 -5.73
N ILE A 532 -13.54 5.14 -5.08
CA ILE A 532 -15.00 5.11 -4.90
C ILE A 532 -15.35 6.24 -3.93
N VAL A 533 -16.13 7.23 -4.37
CA VAL A 533 -16.63 8.28 -3.50
C VAL A 533 -17.89 7.78 -2.82
N ALA A 534 -17.84 7.69 -1.49
CA ALA A 534 -18.93 7.10 -0.72
C ALA A 534 -19.18 7.85 0.58
N ASP A 535 -20.44 7.95 0.95
CA ASP A 535 -20.84 8.47 2.26
C ASP A 535 -22.16 7.87 2.71
N ALA A 536 -22.37 7.86 4.01
CA ALA A 536 -23.64 7.52 4.62
C ALA A 536 -23.86 8.34 5.88
N THR A 537 -25.13 8.56 6.19
CA THR A 537 -25.53 9.13 7.48
C THR A 537 -26.53 8.20 8.17
N LEU A 538 -26.50 8.18 9.50
CA LEU A 538 -27.51 7.54 10.33
C LEU A 538 -28.22 8.64 11.17
N ASN A 539 -29.52 8.84 10.93
CA ASN A 539 -30.30 9.92 11.54
C ASN A 539 -29.65 11.30 11.37
N GLY A 540 -28.96 11.53 10.25
CA GLY A 540 -28.22 12.76 9.95
C GLY A 540 -26.79 12.84 10.53
N PHE A 541 -26.37 11.88 11.35
CA PHE A 541 -25.00 11.81 11.86
C PHE A 541 -24.07 11.14 10.85
N PRO A 542 -22.83 11.62 10.68
CA PRO A 542 -21.89 11.07 9.71
C PRO A 542 -21.31 9.73 10.13
N ILE A 543 -20.60 9.05 9.21
CA ILE A 543 -19.85 7.82 9.52
C ILE A 543 -18.89 8.03 10.69
N GLY A 544 -18.60 6.96 11.44
CA GLY A 544 -17.75 6.99 12.64
C GLY A 544 -18.46 7.44 13.93
N SER A 545 -19.73 7.84 13.83
CA SER A 545 -20.49 8.39 14.97
C SER A 545 -20.93 7.34 15.97
N GLU A 546 -20.91 7.73 17.25
CA GLU A 546 -21.47 7.01 18.39
C GLU A 546 -22.78 7.70 18.82
N LEU A 547 -23.92 7.05 18.53
CA LEU A 547 -25.25 7.60 18.76
C LEU A 547 -25.86 7.02 20.02
N ARG A 548 -26.59 7.86 20.76
CA ARG A 548 -27.46 7.40 21.84
C ARG A 548 -28.91 7.59 21.44
N LEU A 549 -29.63 6.48 21.25
CA LEU A 549 -30.99 6.48 20.75
C LEU A 549 -31.93 5.76 21.72
N GLU A 550 -33.10 6.35 21.95
CA GLU A 550 -34.18 5.71 22.70
C GLU A 550 -34.60 4.37 22.09
N ALA A 551 -35.06 3.46 22.94
CA ALA A 551 -35.64 2.20 22.50
C ALA A 551 -36.81 2.48 21.54
N GLY A 552 -36.80 1.83 20.36
CA GLY A 552 -37.81 2.05 19.34
C GLY A 552 -37.57 3.22 18.38
N SER A 553 -36.57 4.05 18.62
CA SER A 553 -36.18 5.09 17.65
C SER A 553 -35.90 4.51 16.28
N ARG A 554 -36.40 5.13 15.23
CA ARG A 554 -36.08 4.74 13.86
C ARG A 554 -34.59 4.97 13.58
N ARG A 555 -33.98 4.05 12.87
CA ARG A 555 -32.59 4.16 12.39
C ARG A 555 -32.64 4.41 10.89
N HIS A 556 -32.64 5.67 10.52
CA HIS A 556 -32.77 6.11 9.12
C HIS A 556 -31.38 6.35 8.53
N PHE A 557 -31.03 5.53 7.55
CA PHE A 557 -29.80 5.65 6.76
C PHE A 557 -30.07 6.42 5.49
N ARG A 558 -29.21 7.37 5.15
CA ARG A 558 -29.04 7.95 3.85
C ARG A 558 -27.69 7.51 3.31
N LEU A 559 -27.63 7.08 2.05
CA LEU A 559 -26.43 6.55 1.43
C LEU A 559 -26.20 7.22 0.08
N ARG A 560 -24.94 7.50 -0.23
CA ARG A 560 -24.47 7.90 -1.55
C ARG A 560 -23.18 7.14 -1.87
N ILE A 561 -23.18 6.39 -2.97
CA ILE A 561 -22.03 5.64 -3.46
C ILE A 561 -21.83 6.00 -4.92
N GLN A 562 -20.64 6.43 -5.30
CA GLN A 562 -20.28 6.82 -6.66
C GLN A 562 -19.06 6.01 -7.09
N GLY A 563 -19.31 5.00 -7.90
CA GLY A 563 -18.30 4.05 -8.36
C GLY A 563 -17.35 4.62 -9.42
N THR A 564 -16.23 3.94 -9.60
CA THR A 564 -15.34 4.09 -10.75
C THR A 564 -15.67 3.07 -11.85
N ALA A 565 -16.60 2.16 -11.56
CA ALA A 565 -17.24 1.21 -12.46
C ALA A 565 -18.68 0.96 -12.00
N PRO A 566 -19.53 0.26 -12.80
CA PRO A 566 -20.90 -0.06 -12.39
C PRO A 566 -20.96 -0.81 -11.06
N LEU A 567 -21.92 -0.44 -10.22
CA LEU A 567 -22.14 -1.09 -8.92
C LEU A 567 -22.81 -2.45 -9.10
N ALA A 568 -22.34 -3.44 -8.35
CA ALA A 568 -22.91 -4.79 -8.28
C ALA A 568 -23.76 -5.00 -7.03
N ALA A 569 -23.41 -4.38 -5.91
CA ALA A 569 -24.13 -4.51 -4.63
C ALA A 569 -23.92 -3.28 -3.74
N VAL A 570 -24.93 -2.91 -2.96
CA VAL A 570 -24.87 -1.95 -1.85
C VAL A 570 -25.54 -2.57 -0.65
N GLN A 571 -24.81 -2.77 0.43
CA GLN A 571 -25.25 -3.56 1.57
C GLN A 571 -25.04 -2.80 2.88
N ILE A 572 -25.95 -3.00 3.82
CA ILE A 572 -25.78 -2.59 5.22
C ILE A 572 -25.52 -3.84 6.05
N VAL A 573 -24.44 -3.82 6.80
CA VAL A 573 -24.02 -4.90 7.70
C VAL A 573 -24.22 -4.46 9.14
N SER A 574 -24.73 -5.34 9.98
CA SER A 574 -24.88 -5.14 11.42
C SER A 574 -24.64 -6.44 12.16
N MET A 575 -23.89 -6.41 13.24
CA MET A 575 -23.61 -7.58 14.10
C MET A 575 -23.14 -8.81 13.31
N GLY A 576 -22.25 -8.62 12.35
CA GLY A 576 -21.70 -9.71 11.52
C GLY A 576 -22.61 -10.22 10.40
N ALA A 577 -23.78 -9.62 10.19
CA ALA A 577 -24.72 -10.07 9.16
C ALA A 577 -25.15 -8.94 8.23
N VAL A 578 -25.40 -9.26 6.95
CA VAL A 578 -26.05 -8.34 6.02
C VAL A 578 -27.52 -8.18 6.45
N VAL A 579 -27.89 -6.97 6.82
CA VAL A 579 -29.24 -6.64 7.30
C VAL A 579 -30.10 -5.94 6.26
N ALA A 580 -29.47 -5.38 5.24
CA ALA A 580 -30.13 -4.87 4.05
C ALA A 580 -29.23 -5.08 2.82
N ASP A 581 -29.85 -5.53 1.74
CA ASP A 581 -29.26 -5.58 0.40
C ASP A 581 -30.09 -4.65 -0.47
N LEU A 582 -29.52 -3.50 -0.82
CA LEU A 582 -30.25 -2.42 -1.44
C LEU A 582 -30.28 -2.59 -2.96
N PRO A 583 -31.42 -2.35 -3.62
CA PRO A 583 -31.56 -2.60 -5.04
C PRO A 583 -30.69 -1.61 -5.85
N VAL A 584 -29.72 -2.15 -6.57
CA VAL A 584 -28.87 -1.41 -7.50
C VAL A 584 -29.41 -1.57 -8.92
N VAL A 585 -29.55 -0.46 -9.64
CA VAL A 585 -29.94 -0.50 -11.05
C VAL A 585 -28.80 -1.09 -11.87
N GLN A 586 -29.09 -2.07 -12.71
CA GLN A 586 -28.07 -2.73 -13.53
C GLN A 586 -27.33 -1.72 -14.41
N GLY A 587 -26.00 -1.75 -14.34
CA GLY A 587 -25.13 -0.85 -15.10
C GLY A 587 -24.99 0.56 -14.50
N ALA A 588 -25.66 0.87 -13.39
CA ALA A 588 -25.49 2.16 -12.72
C ALA A 588 -24.14 2.23 -11.99
N TRP A 589 -23.45 3.33 -12.17
CA TRP A 589 -22.20 3.64 -11.46
C TRP A 589 -22.46 4.31 -10.11
N ASP A 590 -23.64 4.89 -9.94
CA ASP A 590 -24.02 5.68 -8.78
C ASP A 590 -25.25 5.08 -8.08
N PHE A 591 -25.25 5.16 -6.78
CA PHE A 591 -26.37 4.84 -5.90
C PHE A 591 -26.64 6.03 -4.97
N ASP A 592 -27.85 6.53 -4.95
CA ASP A 592 -28.35 7.50 -3.98
C ASP A 592 -29.67 6.97 -3.43
N GLY A 593 -29.70 6.66 -2.15
CA GLY A 593 -30.86 5.99 -1.56
C GLY A 593 -30.93 6.10 -0.04
N SER A 594 -31.97 5.53 0.51
CA SER A 594 -32.18 5.48 1.96
C SER A 594 -32.73 4.13 2.39
N TRP A 595 -32.50 3.79 3.64
CA TRP A 595 -33.06 2.62 4.27
C TRP A 595 -33.39 2.90 5.74
N ILE A 596 -34.46 2.27 6.23
CA ILE A 596 -34.89 2.40 7.62
C ILE A 596 -34.82 1.03 8.28
N ASP A 597 -34.07 0.91 9.38
CA ASP A 597 -34.12 -0.28 10.20
C ASP A 597 -35.30 -0.18 11.16
N ASP A 598 -36.39 -0.86 10.79
CA ASP A 598 -37.60 -1.04 11.58
C ASP A 598 -37.82 -2.52 11.96
N ARG A 599 -36.79 -3.37 11.79
CA ARG A 599 -36.89 -4.81 12.05
C ARG A 599 -37.31 -5.11 13.49
N PRO A 600 -38.30 -6.00 13.70
CA PRO A 600 -38.67 -6.47 15.03
C PRO A 600 -37.47 -7.16 15.73
N GLY A 601 -37.30 -6.91 17.02
CA GLY A 601 -36.28 -7.60 17.82
C GLY A 601 -34.84 -7.18 17.53
N ARG A 602 -34.60 -6.08 16.78
CA ARG A 602 -33.24 -5.54 16.60
C ARG A 602 -32.58 -5.24 17.95
N PRO A 603 -31.27 -5.48 18.08
CA PRO A 603 -30.54 -5.17 19.32
C PRO A 603 -30.64 -3.68 19.69
N LEU A 604 -30.65 -3.40 20.99
CA LEU A 604 -30.78 -2.04 21.51
C LEU A 604 -29.46 -1.49 22.10
N ARG A 605 -28.47 -2.37 22.34
CA ARG A 605 -27.18 -2.00 22.96
C ARG A 605 -26.03 -2.54 22.15
N ASP A 606 -24.92 -1.80 22.17
CA ASP A 606 -23.65 -2.17 21.55
C ASP A 606 -23.79 -2.57 20.08
N VAL A 607 -24.74 -1.95 19.37
CA VAL A 607 -25.06 -2.29 18.00
C VAL A 607 -24.23 -1.43 17.08
N TYR A 608 -23.52 -2.06 16.16
CA TYR A 608 -22.88 -1.35 15.08
C TYR A 608 -23.58 -1.59 13.74
N TYR A 609 -23.43 -0.61 12.85
CA TYR A 609 -23.82 -0.71 11.44
C TYR A 609 -22.69 -0.15 10.59
N TYR A 610 -22.40 -0.80 9.49
CA TYR A 610 -21.57 -0.20 8.45
C TYR A 610 -22.15 -0.49 7.07
N VAL A 611 -21.77 0.34 6.10
CA VAL A 611 -22.14 0.21 4.70
C VAL A 611 -20.96 -0.35 3.94
N ARG A 612 -21.21 -1.28 3.03
CA ARG A 612 -20.25 -1.71 2.02
C ARG A 612 -20.89 -1.72 0.65
N ALA A 613 -20.09 -1.47 -0.38
CA ALA A 613 -20.51 -1.64 -1.75
C ALA A 613 -19.44 -2.34 -2.57
N ARG A 614 -19.89 -3.06 -3.61
CA ARG A 614 -19.01 -3.75 -4.55
C ARG A 614 -19.36 -3.33 -5.96
N GLN A 615 -18.34 -3.13 -6.80
CA GLN A 615 -18.45 -2.89 -8.23
C GLN A 615 -18.41 -4.20 -9.02
N VAL A 616 -18.79 -4.16 -10.30
CA VAL A 616 -18.77 -5.33 -11.19
C VAL A 616 -17.35 -5.80 -11.53
N ASP A 617 -16.35 -4.92 -11.43
CA ASP A 617 -14.93 -5.21 -11.59
C ASP A 617 -14.28 -5.81 -10.32
N GLY A 618 -15.06 -5.99 -9.25
CA GLY A 618 -14.62 -6.57 -7.99
C GLY A 618 -14.14 -5.56 -6.96
N HIS A 619 -13.93 -4.30 -7.31
CA HIS A 619 -13.54 -3.28 -6.34
C HIS A 619 -14.63 -2.98 -5.34
N CYS A 620 -14.22 -2.63 -4.12
CA CYS A 620 -15.09 -2.49 -2.96
C CYS A 620 -14.80 -1.23 -2.16
N VAL A 621 -15.82 -0.81 -1.39
CA VAL A 621 -15.73 0.24 -0.39
C VAL A 621 -16.38 -0.23 0.91
N TRP A 622 -15.79 0.14 2.06
CA TRP A 622 -16.30 -0.11 3.41
C TRP A 622 -16.27 1.18 4.20
N LEU A 623 -17.45 1.72 4.52
CA LEU A 623 -17.58 2.92 5.33
C LEU A 623 -17.41 2.60 6.81
N SER A 624 -16.73 3.48 7.57
CA SER A 624 -16.58 3.33 9.00
C SER A 624 -17.94 3.19 9.71
N PRO A 625 -18.02 2.37 10.77
CA PRO A 625 -19.29 2.04 11.41
C PRO A 625 -19.96 3.23 12.13
N PHE A 626 -21.26 3.09 12.32
CA PHE A 626 -22.04 3.80 13.32
C PHE A 626 -22.24 2.88 14.51
N TRP A 627 -22.16 3.40 15.72
CA TRP A 627 -22.52 2.67 16.94
C TRP A 627 -23.79 3.28 17.54
N VAL A 628 -24.68 2.41 18.00
CA VAL A 628 -25.95 2.83 18.59
C VAL A 628 -26.09 2.20 19.98
N ASP A 629 -26.14 3.07 20.98
CA ASP A 629 -26.34 2.73 22.37
C ASP A 629 -27.66 3.31 22.89
N PRO A 630 -28.25 2.77 23.96
CA PRO A 630 -29.33 3.42 24.66
C PRO A 630 -28.84 4.69 25.33
N PRO A 631 -29.72 5.64 25.65
CA PRO A 631 -29.40 6.76 26.51
C PRO A 631 -28.79 6.28 27.83
N ALA A 632 -27.93 7.11 28.42
CA ALA A 632 -27.43 6.83 29.76
C ALA A 632 -28.64 6.74 30.73
N PRO A 633 -28.65 5.81 31.68
CA PRO A 633 -29.67 5.81 32.70
C PRO A 633 -29.63 7.14 33.45
N VAL A 634 -30.81 7.75 33.61
CA VAL A 634 -31.01 9.01 34.35
C VAL A 634 -30.72 8.81 35.83
#